data_980bd53d844d02fb32020f4df420ea71
#
_entry.id   980bd53d844d02fb32020f4df420ea71
#
_cell.length_a   1.000
_cell.length_b   1.000
_cell.length_c   1.000
_cell.angle_alpha   90.00
_cell.angle_beta   90.00
_cell.angle_gamma   90.00
#
_symmetry.space_group_name_H-M   'P 1'
#
loop_
_entity.id
_entity.type
_entity.pdbx_description
1 polymer ?
#
loop_
_entity_poly.entity_id
_entity_poly.type
_entity_poly.pdbx_seq_one_letter_code
_entity_poly.pdbx_strand_id
1 'polypeptide(L)'
;MYQEIFKQGKIGNITLKNRLVMSPMGTSLAEMDGSPSEDMIAFYEARAIGGAALIIPEIARVNDLHGAGMMRQLSVSKDRHIEGLAKLAETVHKYGTKIFIQLHHPGRETVTALTGGPVVSASAIPCKYLQQETRALSTEEVKALIQQFISGAVRVKKAGCDGVELHAAHGYLLQQFLSPYTNKREDEYGGSFENRLRMITEIINGIRVQCGPDFPIGVRLSVEEFLDKTGVTEDYIHIQDGVKIAMALEKCGIDFIDVSVGLYETGSVCVEPISFPQGWRKDLIKAVKDHVSIPVIGVSCIREPQVAESFLEGGIVDFVSMGRSWLADEQWGLKVLEGRENEICKCINCLRCFESLNAWMGAGIPAECAVNPRACRERLYGNAEYDTQEHKVVVVGGGPCGMI
;
A
#
# COMPACT_ATOMS: atom_id res chain seq x y z
N MET A 1 17.42 -23.56 2.38
CA MET A 1 15.92 -23.56 2.30
C MET A 1 15.43 -22.54 3.30
N TYR A 2 14.66 -21.57 2.86
CA TYR A 2 14.16 -20.43 3.66
C TYR A 2 13.02 -20.89 4.56
N GLN A 3 13.30 -21.13 5.84
CA GLN A 3 12.34 -21.75 6.76
C GLN A 3 11.34 -20.73 7.33
N GLU A 4 11.81 -19.53 7.67
CA GLU A 4 10.96 -18.53 8.31
C GLU A 4 9.94 -17.92 7.34
N ILE A 5 10.32 -17.71 6.07
CA ILE A 5 9.44 -17.17 5.02
C ILE A 5 8.17 -18.04 4.88
N PHE A 6 8.31 -19.37 4.92
CA PHE A 6 7.20 -20.29 4.66
C PHE A 6 6.48 -20.80 5.92
N LYS A 7 6.85 -20.32 7.11
CA LYS A 7 6.06 -20.56 8.32
C LYS A 7 4.74 -19.83 8.24
N GLN A 8 3.70 -20.45 8.74
CA GLN A 8 2.41 -19.78 8.93
C GLN A 8 2.54 -18.60 9.90
N GLY A 9 1.68 -17.59 9.72
CA GLY A 9 1.57 -16.45 10.61
C GLY A 9 0.11 -16.10 10.87
N LYS A 10 -0.13 -15.26 11.87
CA LYS A 10 -1.48 -14.79 12.20
C LYS A 10 -1.55 -13.27 12.23
N ILE A 11 -2.67 -12.72 11.74
CA ILE A 11 -3.08 -11.34 11.92
C ILE A 11 -4.52 -11.39 12.45
N GLY A 12 -4.73 -10.90 13.66
CA GLY A 12 -6.01 -11.08 14.34
C GLY A 12 -6.39 -12.58 14.41
N ASN A 13 -7.57 -12.92 13.91
CA ASN A 13 -8.06 -14.31 13.80
C ASN A 13 -7.69 -15.00 12.48
N ILE A 14 -7.04 -14.31 11.55
CA ILE A 14 -6.70 -14.83 10.22
C ILE A 14 -5.33 -15.52 10.24
N THR A 15 -5.28 -16.77 9.74
CA THR A 15 -4.04 -17.49 9.51
C THR A 15 -3.58 -17.29 8.07
N LEU A 16 -2.33 -16.90 7.89
CA LEU A 16 -1.65 -16.74 6.61
C LEU A 16 -0.78 -17.96 6.32
N LYS A 17 -0.79 -18.44 5.06
CA LYS A 17 -0.06 -19.66 4.62
C LYS A 17 1.46 -19.54 4.71
N ASN A 18 1.99 -18.32 4.67
CA ASN A 18 3.41 -17.98 4.82
C ASN A 18 3.57 -16.52 5.28
N ARG A 19 4.79 -15.98 5.30
CA ARG A 19 5.11 -14.63 5.79
C ARG A 19 5.26 -13.57 4.69
N LEU A 20 4.86 -13.87 3.45
CA LEU A 20 5.00 -12.98 2.31
C LEU A 20 3.74 -12.15 2.07
N VAL A 21 3.91 -10.83 2.07
CA VAL A 21 2.85 -9.86 1.83
C VAL A 21 3.15 -9.07 0.55
N MET A 22 2.13 -8.87 -0.29
CA MET A 22 2.20 -7.89 -1.37
C MET A 22 1.73 -6.54 -0.85
N SER A 23 2.65 -5.55 -0.83
CA SER A 23 2.34 -4.16 -0.47
C SER A 23 1.38 -3.52 -1.46
N PRO A 24 0.51 -2.60 -1.01
CA PRO A 24 -0.32 -1.80 -1.91
C PRO A 24 0.55 -0.91 -2.82
N MET A 25 0.24 -0.96 -4.11
CA MET A 25 0.85 -0.13 -5.15
C MET A 25 -0.21 0.29 -6.14
N GLY A 26 -0.21 1.55 -6.55
CA GLY A 26 -1.08 2.03 -7.62
C GLY A 26 -0.79 1.29 -8.92
N THR A 27 -1.83 0.89 -9.64
CA THR A 27 -1.73 0.17 -10.92
C THR A 27 -2.43 0.88 -12.07
N SER A 28 -3.42 1.73 -11.78
CA SER A 28 -4.36 2.30 -12.75
C SER A 28 -5.11 1.21 -13.55
N LEU A 29 -5.42 0.08 -12.92
CA LEU A 29 -6.12 -1.04 -13.55
C LEU A 29 -7.63 -1.07 -13.24
N ALA A 30 -8.11 -0.30 -12.27
CA ALA A 30 -9.56 -0.27 -11.99
C ALA A 30 -10.36 0.29 -13.19
N GLU A 31 -11.64 0.05 -13.22
CA GLU A 31 -12.55 0.73 -14.13
C GLU A 31 -12.61 2.24 -13.84
N MET A 32 -13.14 3.03 -14.76
CA MET A 32 -13.24 4.48 -14.57
C MET A 32 -14.07 4.87 -13.35
N ASP A 33 -15.03 4.06 -12.95
CA ASP A 33 -15.85 4.27 -11.76
C ASP A 33 -15.18 3.80 -10.45
N GLY A 34 -14.04 3.09 -10.56
CA GLY A 34 -13.28 2.53 -9.46
C GLY A 34 -13.63 1.09 -9.10
N SER A 35 -14.46 0.40 -9.87
CA SER A 35 -14.68 -1.03 -9.72
C SER A 35 -13.46 -1.84 -10.17
N PRO A 36 -13.15 -2.99 -9.54
CA PRO A 36 -12.11 -3.89 -10.05
C PRO A 36 -12.40 -4.31 -11.49
N SER A 37 -11.44 -4.10 -12.39
CA SER A 37 -11.50 -4.59 -13.78
C SER A 37 -11.01 -6.04 -13.88
N GLU A 38 -11.27 -6.68 -15.01
CA GLU A 38 -10.71 -8.00 -15.30
C GLU A 38 -9.17 -8.00 -15.35
N ASP A 39 -8.56 -6.88 -15.79
CA ASP A 39 -7.11 -6.72 -15.80
C ASP A 39 -6.55 -6.63 -14.37
N MET A 40 -7.24 -5.92 -13.48
CA MET A 40 -6.88 -5.85 -12.04
C MET A 40 -7.00 -7.22 -11.38
N ILE A 41 -8.06 -7.97 -11.66
CA ILE A 41 -8.29 -9.31 -11.12
C ILE A 41 -7.15 -10.24 -11.57
N ALA A 42 -6.82 -10.27 -12.87
CA ALA A 42 -5.73 -11.08 -13.41
C ALA A 42 -4.35 -10.68 -12.80
N PHE A 43 -4.13 -9.39 -12.59
CA PHE A 43 -2.90 -8.89 -11.95
C PHE A 43 -2.73 -9.47 -10.54
N TYR A 44 -3.74 -9.42 -9.69
CA TYR A 44 -3.65 -9.94 -8.32
C TYR A 44 -3.71 -11.48 -8.28
N GLU A 45 -4.45 -12.12 -9.19
CA GLU A 45 -4.46 -13.57 -9.33
C GLU A 45 -3.05 -14.14 -9.59
N ALA A 46 -2.31 -13.53 -10.50
CA ALA A 46 -0.93 -13.96 -10.80
C ALA A 46 -0.02 -13.95 -9.56
N ARG A 47 -0.17 -12.96 -8.65
CA ARG A 47 0.60 -12.88 -7.40
C ARG A 47 0.11 -13.87 -6.34
N ALA A 48 -1.18 -14.19 -6.33
CA ALA A 48 -1.74 -15.24 -5.47
C ALA A 48 -1.21 -16.62 -5.87
N ILE A 49 -1.16 -16.92 -7.18
CA ILE A 49 -0.50 -18.11 -7.76
C ILE A 49 0.98 -18.10 -7.41
N GLY A 50 1.63 -16.95 -7.52
CA GLY A 50 3.05 -16.75 -7.24
C GLY A 50 3.46 -16.86 -5.77
N GLY A 51 2.52 -17.16 -4.86
CA GLY A 51 2.84 -17.53 -3.49
C GLY A 51 2.65 -16.44 -2.44
N ALA A 52 2.06 -15.28 -2.76
CA ALA A 52 1.69 -14.30 -1.74
C ALA A 52 0.69 -14.90 -0.75
N ALA A 53 0.91 -14.69 0.56
CA ALA A 53 -0.03 -15.13 1.59
C ALA A 53 -1.09 -14.08 1.89
N LEU A 54 -0.71 -12.80 1.79
CA LEU A 54 -1.59 -11.66 1.90
C LEU A 54 -1.33 -10.71 0.74
N ILE A 55 -2.38 -10.30 0.08
CA ILE A 55 -2.36 -9.21 -0.90
C ILE A 55 -3.11 -8.02 -0.32
N ILE A 56 -2.44 -6.87 -0.28
CA ILE A 56 -3.08 -5.59 -0.03
C ILE A 56 -3.08 -4.86 -1.37
N PRO A 57 -4.23 -4.82 -2.09
CA PRO A 57 -4.34 -4.14 -3.37
C PRO A 57 -4.02 -2.65 -3.27
N GLU A 58 -3.96 -1.99 -4.42
CA GLU A 58 -3.75 -0.55 -4.49
C GLU A 58 -4.73 0.23 -3.59
N ILE A 59 -4.39 1.49 -3.32
CA ILE A 59 -5.23 2.42 -2.56
C ILE A 59 -6.67 2.44 -3.05
N ALA A 60 -7.64 2.18 -2.15
CA ALA A 60 -9.07 2.24 -2.44
C ALA A 60 -9.68 3.52 -1.85
N ARG A 61 -10.15 4.43 -2.73
CA ARG A 61 -10.73 5.70 -2.28
C ARG A 61 -12.06 5.47 -1.55
N VAL A 62 -12.21 6.17 -0.42
CA VAL A 62 -13.46 6.15 0.37
C VAL A 62 -14.44 7.26 -0.02
N ASN A 63 -13.98 8.24 -0.80
CA ASN A 63 -14.72 9.43 -1.21
C ASN A 63 -14.55 9.66 -2.71
N ASP A 64 -15.65 9.95 -3.44
CA ASP A 64 -15.60 10.20 -4.88
C ASP A 64 -15.29 11.66 -5.22
N LEU A 65 -15.59 12.60 -4.30
CA LEU A 65 -15.48 14.03 -4.60
C LEU A 65 -14.02 14.51 -4.48
N HIS A 66 -13.33 14.16 -3.38
CA HIS A 66 -11.97 14.61 -3.10
C HIS A 66 -10.98 13.44 -2.88
N GLY A 67 -11.47 12.21 -2.97
CA GLY A 67 -10.71 11.02 -2.62
C GLY A 67 -9.87 10.42 -3.75
N ALA A 68 -9.91 10.98 -4.96
CA ALA A 68 -9.12 10.49 -6.08
C ALA A 68 -7.67 10.96 -5.99
N GLY A 69 -6.73 10.01 -5.92
CA GLY A 69 -5.28 10.26 -5.98
C GLY A 69 -4.68 9.92 -7.34
N MET A 70 -5.40 9.17 -8.19
CA MET A 70 -5.01 8.85 -9.57
C MET A 70 -6.26 8.47 -10.38
N MET A 71 -6.13 8.48 -11.70
CA MET A 71 -7.15 7.94 -12.61
C MET A 71 -7.24 6.42 -12.48
N ARG A 72 -8.44 5.87 -12.70
CA ARG A 72 -8.70 4.42 -12.60
C ARG A 72 -8.20 3.81 -11.28
N GLN A 73 -8.42 4.53 -10.20
CA GLN A 73 -8.12 4.10 -8.84
C GLN A 73 -9.26 3.26 -8.30
N LEU A 74 -8.92 2.17 -7.59
CA LEU A 74 -9.89 1.35 -6.87
C LEU A 74 -10.75 2.21 -5.91
N SER A 75 -12.01 1.83 -5.74
CA SER A 75 -12.96 2.55 -4.89
C SER A 75 -13.78 1.62 -4.00
N VAL A 76 -14.10 2.12 -2.81
CA VAL A 76 -15.06 1.53 -1.85
C VAL A 76 -16.15 2.53 -1.46
N SER A 77 -16.28 3.63 -2.22
CA SER A 77 -17.16 4.75 -1.88
C SER A 77 -18.66 4.43 -2.02
N LYS A 78 -19.02 3.45 -2.87
CA LYS A 78 -20.42 3.09 -3.21
C LYS A 78 -20.64 1.58 -3.13
N ASP A 79 -21.89 1.18 -2.92
CA ASP A 79 -22.27 -0.24 -2.84
C ASP A 79 -22.09 -1.01 -4.16
N ARG A 80 -22.11 -0.33 -5.32
CA ARG A 80 -21.82 -0.94 -6.62
C ARG A 80 -20.42 -1.58 -6.72
N HIS A 81 -19.47 -1.17 -5.87
CA HIS A 81 -18.12 -1.74 -5.88
C HIS A 81 -18.04 -3.11 -5.17
N ILE A 82 -19.07 -3.50 -4.38
CA ILE A 82 -19.08 -4.73 -3.61
C ILE A 82 -18.90 -5.96 -4.50
N GLU A 83 -19.63 -6.02 -5.62
CA GLU A 83 -19.61 -7.18 -6.52
C GLU A 83 -18.22 -7.39 -7.15
N GLY A 84 -17.59 -6.32 -7.65
CA GLY A 84 -16.23 -6.40 -8.21
C GLY A 84 -15.19 -6.79 -7.16
N LEU A 85 -15.30 -6.24 -5.94
CA LEU A 85 -14.42 -6.62 -4.83
C LEU A 85 -14.63 -8.08 -4.42
N ALA A 86 -15.87 -8.58 -4.42
CA ALA A 86 -16.17 -9.98 -4.12
C ALA A 86 -15.50 -10.91 -5.14
N LYS A 87 -15.62 -10.60 -6.44
CA LYS A 87 -14.96 -11.35 -7.50
C LYS A 87 -13.43 -11.37 -7.35
N LEU A 88 -12.83 -10.22 -6.99
CA LEU A 88 -11.40 -10.14 -6.72
C LEU A 88 -11.02 -11.01 -5.52
N ALA A 89 -11.76 -10.93 -4.40
CA ALA A 89 -11.51 -11.71 -3.20
C ALA A 89 -11.64 -13.22 -3.48
N GLU A 90 -12.73 -13.65 -4.10
CA GLU A 90 -12.96 -15.05 -4.50
C GLU A 90 -11.82 -15.58 -5.37
N THR A 91 -11.31 -14.75 -6.29
CA THR A 91 -10.24 -15.17 -7.21
C THR A 91 -8.94 -15.44 -6.45
N VAL A 92 -8.51 -14.55 -5.57
CA VAL A 92 -7.24 -14.76 -4.82
C VAL A 92 -7.39 -15.85 -3.75
N HIS A 93 -8.58 -16.03 -3.17
CA HIS A 93 -8.87 -17.07 -2.18
C HIS A 93 -8.70 -18.49 -2.74
N LYS A 94 -8.91 -18.71 -4.05
CA LYS A 94 -8.67 -20.02 -4.70
C LYS A 94 -7.27 -20.57 -4.45
N TYR A 95 -6.30 -19.69 -4.21
CA TYR A 95 -4.90 -20.02 -3.98
C TYR A 95 -4.50 -19.94 -2.49
N GLY A 96 -5.46 -19.87 -1.59
CA GLY A 96 -5.22 -19.74 -0.14
C GLY A 96 -4.59 -18.40 0.26
N THR A 97 -4.66 -17.40 -0.61
CA THR A 97 -4.17 -16.04 -0.37
C THR A 97 -5.28 -15.21 0.28
N LYS A 98 -4.93 -14.43 1.29
CA LYS A 98 -5.83 -13.49 1.95
C LYS A 98 -5.76 -12.11 1.29
N ILE A 99 -6.84 -11.32 1.42
CA ILE A 99 -6.93 -9.99 0.83
C ILE A 99 -7.46 -8.97 1.83
N PHE A 100 -6.66 -7.91 2.08
CA PHE A 100 -7.07 -6.74 2.88
C PHE A 100 -7.13 -5.52 1.97
N ILE A 101 -8.16 -4.71 2.09
CA ILE A 101 -8.30 -3.51 1.24
C ILE A 101 -7.74 -2.30 1.98
N GLN A 102 -6.82 -1.57 1.33
CA GLN A 102 -6.26 -0.34 1.88
C GLN A 102 -7.21 0.84 1.65
N LEU A 103 -7.84 1.31 2.73
CA LEU A 103 -8.75 2.46 2.72
C LEU A 103 -7.94 3.76 2.66
N HIS A 104 -8.29 4.64 1.71
CA HIS A 104 -7.47 5.76 1.36
C HIS A 104 -8.26 7.04 1.09
N HIS A 105 -7.63 8.17 1.44
CA HIS A 105 -7.97 9.50 0.98
C HIS A 105 -6.67 10.31 0.80
N PRO A 106 -6.40 10.91 -0.36
CA PRO A 106 -5.11 11.55 -0.65
C PRO A 106 -4.85 12.80 0.21
N GLY A 107 -5.91 13.45 0.66
CA GLY A 107 -5.75 14.74 1.29
C GLY A 107 -5.15 15.75 0.30
N ARG A 108 -4.06 16.41 0.67
CA ARG A 108 -3.32 17.36 -0.17
C ARG A 108 -2.40 16.71 -1.21
N GLU A 109 -2.22 15.38 -1.14
CA GLU A 109 -1.33 14.63 -2.04
C GLU A 109 -2.09 14.16 -3.31
N THR A 110 -2.75 15.10 -3.97
CA THR A 110 -3.45 14.93 -5.25
C THR A 110 -3.47 16.25 -6.02
N VAL A 111 -4.08 16.25 -7.19
CA VAL A 111 -4.17 17.43 -8.06
C VAL A 111 -5.61 17.87 -8.29
N THR A 112 -5.82 19.17 -8.41
CA THR A 112 -7.15 19.77 -8.63
C THR A 112 -7.86 19.24 -9.88
N ALA A 113 -7.09 18.81 -10.88
CA ALA A 113 -7.63 18.17 -12.09
C ALA A 113 -8.38 16.85 -11.80
N LEU A 114 -7.99 16.12 -10.74
CA LEU A 114 -8.66 14.88 -10.32
C LEU A 114 -9.84 15.13 -9.39
N THR A 115 -9.79 16.20 -8.59
CA THR A 115 -10.82 16.51 -7.58
C THR A 115 -11.87 17.52 -8.06
N GLY A 116 -11.62 18.17 -9.19
CA GLY A 116 -12.53 19.19 -9.73
C GLY A 116 -12.58 20.51 -8.94
N GLY A 117 -11.67 20.71 -7.98
CA GLY A 117 -11.58 21.90 -7.12
C GLY A 117 -10.37 21.85 -6.19
N PRO A 118 -10.24 22.79 -5.25
CA PRO A 118 -9.14 22.78 -4.29
C PRO A 118 -9.02 21.45 -3.55
N VAL A 119 -7.80 20.97 -3.39
CA VAL A 119 -7.56 19.76 -2.60
C VAL A 119 -7.80 20.03 -1.12
N VAL A 120 -8.17 19.00 -0.38
CA VAL A 120 -8.52 19.12 1.05
C VAL A 120 -7.45 18.52 1.94
N SER A 121 -7.27 19.06 3.16
CA SER A 121 -6.29 18.59 4.12
C SER A 121 -6.73 18.87 5.55
N ALA A 122 -5.96 18.40 6.53
CA ALA A 122 -6.14 18.75 7.93
C ALA A 122 -6.08 20.27 8.12
N SER A 123 -5.13 20.96 7.46
CA SER A 123 -4.98 22.42 7.46
C SER A 123 -4.70 22.92 6.04
N ALA A 124 -4.86 24.21 5.78
CA ALA A 124 -4.63 24.85 4.47
C ALA A 124 -3.13 24.99 4.17
N ILE A 125 -2.39 23.88 4.18
CA ILE A 125 -0.96 23.81 3.92
C ILE A 125 -0.73 22.99 2.64
N PRO A 126 -0.35 23.63 1.52
CA PRO A 126 -0.08 22.92 0.27
C PRO A 126 1.09 21.93 0.38
N CYS A 127 0.99 20.79 -0.33
CA CYS A 127 2.15 19.94 -0.55
C CYS A 127 3.21 20.70 -1.35
N LYS A 128 4.46 20.80 -0.85
CA LYS A 128 5.54 21.50 -1.51
C LYS A 128 5.93 20.89 -2.86
N TYR A 129 5.68 19.59 -3.03
CA TYR A 129 5.96 18.87 -4.28
C TYR A 129 4.88 19.13 -5.35
N LEU A 130 3.59 19.02 -4.98
CA LEU A 130 2.48 19.14 -5.93
C LEU A 130 1.98 20.59 -6.11
N GLN A 131 2.19 21.46 -5.13
CA GLN A 131 1.87 22.90 -5.16
C GLN A 131 0.41 23.22 -5.56
N GLN A 132 -0.53 22.40 -5.11
CA GLN A 132 -1.95 22.59 -5.40
C GLN A 132 -2.61 23.54 -4.37
N GLU A 133 -3.62 24.29 -4.81
CA GLU A 133 -4.47 25.03 -3.90
C GLU A 133 -5.11 24.08 -2.88
N THR A 134 -4.89 24.35 -1.59
CA THR A 134 -5.26 23.46 -0.50
C THR A 134 -6.14 24.20 0.50
N ARG A 135 -7.29 23.62 0.84
CA ARG A 135 -8.14 24.14 1.93
C ARG A 135 -8.20 23.17 3.11
N ALA A 136 -8.39 23.72 4.29
CA ALA A 136 -8.68 22.91 5.47
C ALA A 136 -10.09 22.30 5.39
N LEU A 137 -10.23 21.06 5.84
CA LEU A 137 -11.55 20.46 6.08
C LEU A 137 -12.23 21.13 7.28
N SER A 138 -13.53 21.39 7.21
CA SER A 138 -14.32 21.77 8.39
C SER A 138 -14.45 20.57 9.35
N THR A 139 -14.84 20.82 10.58
CA THR A 139 -15.07 19.75 11.58
C THR A 139 -16.18 18.81 11.12
N GLU A 140 -17.22 19.33 10.47
CA GLU A 140 -18.33 18.53 9.92
C GLU A 140 -17.85 17.67 8.74
N GLU A 141 -16.98 18.18 7.88
CA GLU A 141 -16.38 17.42 6.78
C GLU A 141 -15.49 16.29 7.32
N VAL A 142 -14.72 16.54 8.40
CA VAL A 142 -13.92 15.50 9.07
C VAL A 142 -14.85 14.39 9.58
N LYS A 143 -15.93 14.73 10.29
CA LYS A 143 -16.91 13.74 10.77
C LYS A 143 -17.56 12.96 9.63
N ALA A 144 -17.89 13.62 8.53
CA ALA A 144 -18.45 12.97 7.35
C ALA A 144 -17.43 11.99 6.72
N LEU A 145 -16.15 12.37 6.60
CA LEU A 145 -15.11 11.49 6.09
C LEU A 145 -14.86 10.26 7.00
N ILE A 146 -14.89 10.42 8.31
CA ILE A 146 -14.83 9.30 9.26
C ILE A 146 -15.92 8.28 8.93
N GLN A 147 -17.17 8.72 8.70
CA GLN A 147 -18.27 7.83 8.33
C GLN A 147 -18.05 7.16 6.97
N GLN A 148 -17.38 7.83 6.03
CA GLN A 148 -17.04 7.25 4.72
C GLN A 148 -15.97 6.16 4.83
N PHE A 149 -14.94 6.33 5.66
CA PHE A 149 -13.98 5.27 5.98
C PHE A 149 -14.67 4.04 6.58
N ILE A 150 -15.54 4.27 7.59
CA ILE A 150 -16.30 3.19 8.25
C ILE A 150 -17.19 2.47 7.23
N SER A 151 -17.93 3.22 6.40
CA SER A 151 -18.80 2.65 5.37
C SER A 151 -18.01 1.89 4.30
N GLY A 152 -16.80 2.36 3.96
CA GLY A 152 -15.85 1.65 3.09
C GLY A 152 -15.48 0.29 3.65
N ALA A 153 -15.11 0.21 4.95
CA ALA A 153 -14.80 -1.05 5.61
C ALA A 153 -15.99 -2.03 5.65
N VAL A 154 -17.21 -1.51 5.86
CA VAL A 154 -18.43 -2.33 5.81
C VAL A 154 -18.63 -2.95 4.43
N ARG A 155 -18.39 -2.20 3.34
CA ARG A 155 -18.46 -2.73 1.97
C ARG A 155 -17.39 -3.77 1.70
N VAL A 156 -16.16 -3.55 2.18
CA VAL A 156 -15.05 -4.51 2.09
C VAL A 156 -15.43 -5.82 2.77
N LYS A 157 -15.99 -5.77 3.98
CA LYS A 157 -16.47 -6.95 4.69
C LYS A 157 -17.62 -7.65 3.95
N LYS A 158 -18.59 -6.90 3.43
CA LYS A 158 -19.70 -7.44 2.62
C LYS A 158 -19.23 -8.13 1.34
N ALA A 159 -18.14 -7.65 0.75
CA ALA A 159 -17.49 -8.26 -0.41
C ALA A 159 -16.74 -9.56 -0.08
N GLY A 160 -16.65 -9.97 1.18
CA GLY A 160 -15.92 -11.17 1.58
C GLY A 160 -14.41 -11.01 1.64
N CYS A 161 -13.89 -9.79 1.59
CA CYS A 161 -12.47 -9.54 1.87
C CYS A 161 -12.16 -9.79 3.34
N ASP A 162 -10.93 -10.19 3.63
CA ASP A 162 -10.52 -10.69 4.95
C ASP A 162 -10.24 -9.59 5.98
N GLY A 163 -10.01 -8.34 5.56
CA GLY A 163 -9.74 -7.23 6.46
C GLY A 163 -9.53 -5.90 5.74
N VAL A 164 -9.16 -4.87 6.50
CA VAL A 164 -8.81 -3.55 5.97
C VAL A 164 -7.49 -3.04 6.53
N GLU A 165 -6.84 -2.18 5.77
CA GLU A 165 -5.69 -1.38 6.19
C GLU A 165 -6.03 0.10 6.05
N LEU A 166 -5.83 0.90 7.08
CA LEU A 166 -5.97 2.35 7.04
C LEU A 166 -4.66 2.98 6.57
N HIS A 167 -4.71 3.77 5.51
CA HIS A 167 -3.50 4.40 4.97
C HIS A 167 -3.16 5.69 5.71
N ALA A 168 -2.32 5.59 6.74
CA ALA A 168 -1.79 6.69 7.55
C ALA A 168 -0.29 6.94 7.29
N ALA A 169 0.13 6.83 6.02
CA ALA A 169 1.52 7.00 5.59
C ALA A 169 1.62 7.90 4.36
N HIS A 170 2.85 8.23 3.95
CA HIS A 170 3.24 8.88 2.67
C HIS A 170 2.64 10.28 2.46
N GLY A 171 2.27 10.98 3.54
CA GLY A 171 1.70 12.32 3.46
C GLY A 171 0.20 12.36 3.16
N TYR A 172 -0.51 11.22 3.10
CA TYR A 172 -1.93 11.17 2.84
C TYR A 172 -2.79 11.61 4.04
N LEU A 173 -4.10 11.73 3.86
CA LEU A 173 -4.99 12.43 4.78
C LEU A 173 -4.83 12.02 6.25
N LEU A 174 -4.82 10.71 6.54
CA LEU A 174 -4.73 10.26 7.94
C LEU A 174 -3.37 10.64 8.56
N GLN A 175 -2.26 10.56 7.80
CA GLN A 175 -0.97 11.07 8.27
C GLN A 175 -1.01 12.60 8.44
N GLN A 176 -1.70 13.33 7.54
CA GLN A 176 -1.83 14.79 7.67
C GLN A 176 -2.49 15.20 8.99
N PHE A 177 -3.41 14.38 9.52
CA PHE A 177 -3.99 14.62 10.84
C PHE A 177 -3.03 14.26 11.99
N LEU A 178 -2.20 13.24 11.83
CA LEU A 178 -1.24 12.79 12.85
C LEU A 178 -0.05 13.75 13.00
N SER A 179 0.44 14.28 11.87
CA SER A 179 1.66 15.09 11.84
C SER A 179 1.46 16.52 12.33
N PRO A 180 2.29 17.00 13.28
CA PRO A 180 2.27 18.40 13.70
C PRO A 180 2.71 19.36 12.57
N TYR A 181 3.42 18.87 11.56
CA TYR A 181 3.79 19.64 10.36
C TYR A 181 2.57 20.05 9.55
N THR A 182 1.64 19.13 9.30
CA THR A 182 0.49 19.33 8.43
C THR A 182 -0.81 19.63 9.18
N ASN A 183 -0.86 19.37 10.48
CA ASN A 183 -2.05 19.63 11.32
C ASN A 183 -1.82 20.82 12.24
N LYS A 184 -2.33 21.98 11.82
CA LYS A 184 -2.31 23.23 12.60
C LYS A 184 -3.73 23.61 13.06
N ARG A 185 -4.62 22.61 13.24
CA ARG A 185 -5.99 22.81 13.70
C ARG A 185 -6.02 23.18 15.17
N GLU A 186 -7.03 23.98 15.53
CA GLU A 186 -7.30 24.40 16.91
C GLU A 186 -8.59 23.77 17.48
N ASP A 187 -9.27 22.93 16.66
CA ASP A 187 -10.45 22.17 17.09
C ASP A 187 -10.08 20.80 17.72
N GLU A 188 -11.10 19.98 17.96
CA GLU A 188 -10.96 18.67 18.59
C GLU A 188 -10.08 17.66 17.79
N TYR A 189 -9.69 17.97 16.56
CA TYR A 189 -8.85 17.14 15.68
C TYR A 189 -7.41 17.67 15.55
N GLY A 190 -7.01 18.70 16.32
CA GLY A 190 -5.67 19.29 16.24
C GLY A 190 -5.10 19.71 17.59
N GLY A 191 -3.87 20.23 17.58
CA GLY A 191 -3.13 20.63 18.77
C GLY A 191 -2.49 19.44 19.51
N SER A 192 -3.13 18.89 20.53
CA SER A 192 -2.55 17.81 21.34
C SER A 192 -2.34 16.50 20.57
N PHE A 193 -1.48 15.63 21.11
CA PHE A 193 -1.25 14.30 20.55
C PHE A 193 -2.56 13.50 20.44
N GLU A 194 -3.39 13.53 21.46
CA GLU A 194 -4.67 12.82 21.51
C GLU A 194 -5.66 13.36 20.46
N ASN A 195 -5.70 14.67 20.26
CA ASN A 195 -6.55 15.29 19.24
C ASN A 195 -6.08 14.93 17.81
N ARG A 196 -4.78 14.92 17.57
CA ARG A 196 -4.25 14.50 16.26
C ARG A 196 -4.55 13.03 15.96
N LEU A 197 -4.61 12.16 16.97
CA LEU A 197 -5.01 10.75 16.84
C LEU A 197 -6.53 10.57 16.69
N ARG A 198 -7.36 11.53 17.03
CA ARG A 198 -8.81 11.40 17.15
C ARG A 198 -9.46 10.86 15.87
N MET A 199 -9.13 11.42 14.71
CA MET A 199 -9.74 11.01 13.45
C MET A 199 -9.55 9.50 13.19
N ILE A 200 -8.31 9.01 13.28
CA ILE A 200 -8.03 7.59 13.03
C ILE A 200 -8.62 6.68 14.11
N THR A 201 -8.64 7.13 15.36
CA THR A 201 -9.24 6.39 16.49
C THR A 201 -10.76 6.25 16.32
N GLU A 202 -11.44 7.31 15.91
CA GLU A 202 -12.88 7.26 15.64
C GLU A 202 -13.22 6.36 14.46
N ILE A 203 -12.36 6.31 13.42
CA ILE A 203 -12.50 5.37 12.29
C ILE A 203 -12.36 3.93 12.80
N ILE A 204 -11.30 3.61 13.56
CA ILE A 204 -11.07 2.25 14.11
C ILE A 204 -12.26 1.81 14.96
N ASN A 205 -12.70 2.63 15.90
CA ASN A 205 -13.83 2.34 16.76
C ASN A 205 -15.13 2.12 15.96
N GLY A 206 -15.38 2.96 14.96
CA GLY A 206 -16.56 2.82 14.10
C GLY A 206 -16.52 1.54 13.27
N ILE A 207 -15.37 1.14 12.76
CA ILE A 207 -15.19 -0.13 12.04
C ILE A 207 -15.43 -1.30 13.00
N ARG A 208 -14.88 -1.27 14.23
CA ARG A 208 -15.14 -2.30 15.25
C ARG A 208 -16.61 -2.46 15.57
N VAL A 209 -17.34 -1.36 15.72
CA VAL A 209 -18.79 -1.38 15.97
C VAL A 209 -19.56 -1.99 14.80
N GLN A 210 -19.23 -1.61 13.56
CA GLN A 210 -19.99 -2.00 12.37
C GLN A 210 -19.56 -3.36 11.79
N CYS A 211 -18.26 -3.68 11.87
CA CYS A 211 -17.70 -4.92 11.31
C CYS A 211 -17.47 -6.00 12.36
N GLY A 212 -17.58 -5.69 13.65
CA GLY A 212 -17.36 -6.63 14.75
C GLY A 212 -15.90 -6.75 15.18
N PRO A 213 -15.64 -7.42 16.31
CA PRO A 213 -14.33 -7.49 16.94
C PRO A 213 -13.32 -8.32 16.14
N ASP A 214 -13.79 -9.30 15.37
CA ASP A 214 -12.95 -10.27 14.67
C ASP A 214 -12.54 -9.84 13.27
N PHE A 215 -13.04 -8.69 12.76
CA PHE A 215 -12.67 -8.21 11.43
C PHE A 215 -11.32 -7.48 11.48
N PRO A 216 -10.25 -8.00 10.87
CA PRO A 216 -8.93 -7.43 10.97
C PRO A 216 -8.85 -5.97 10.50
N ILE A 217 -8.23 -5.13 11.31
CA ILE A 217 -7.93 -3.73 11.02
C ILE A 217 -6.45 -3.51 11.21
N GLY A 218 -5.77 -3.07 10.17
CA GLY A 218 -4.39 -2.62 10.26
C GLY A 218 -4.21 -1.15 9.94
N VAL A 219 -3.04 -0.65 10.24
CA VAL A 219 -2.64 0.72 9.87
C VAL A 219 -1.27 0.68 9.20
N ARG A 220 -1.19 1.25 7.99
CA ARG A 220 0.09 1.59 7.39
C ARG A 220 0.50 2.96 7.88
N LEU A 221 1.66 3.04 8.53
CA LEU A 221 2.13 4.23 9.25
C LEU A 221 3.51 4.67 8.76
N SER A 222 3.67 5.94 8.35
CA SER A 222 4.99 6.57 8.25
C SER A 222 5.48 6.92 9.64
N VAL A 223 6.45 6.15 10.13
CA VAL A 223 6.98 6.31 11.48
C VAL A 223 8.06 7.37 11.60
N GLU A 224 8.56 7.86 10.46
CA GLU A 224 9.55 8.93 10.35
C GLU A 224 9.29 9.71 9.05
N GLU A 225 9.18 11.02 9.11
CA GLU A 225 8.89 11.87 7.94
C GLU A 225 10.15 12.36 7.21
N PHE A 226 11.31 12.40 7.88
CA PHE A 226 12.59 12.86 7.31
C PHE A 226 12.59 14.29 6.74
N LEU A 227 11.79 15.18 7.30
CA LEU A 227 11.63 16.54 6.80
C LEU A 227 12.86 17.45 7.05
N ASP A 228 13.75 17.07 7.94
CA ASP A 228 15.06 17.73 8.16
C ASP A 228 15.84 17.92 6.85
N LYS A 229 15.73 16.97 5.93
CA LYS A 229 16.41 16.98 4.62
C LYS A 229 15.78 17.95 3.62
N THR A 230 14.61 18.50 3.91
CA THR A 230 13.86 19.39 3.01
C THR A 230 13.92 20.87 3.43
N GLY A 231 14.64 21.16 4.51
CA GLY A 231 14.72 22.52 5.08
C GLY A 231 13.47 22.94 5.84
N VAL A 232 12.60 22.00 6.21
CA VAL A 232 11.46 22.24 7.13
C VAL A 232 12.03 22.44 8.53
N THR A 233 11.58 23.50 9.20
CA THR A 233 12.01 23.85 10.58
C THR A 233 10.91 23.62 11.60
N GLU A 234 9.70 23.34 11.14
CA GLU A 234 8.55 23.01 11.97
C GLU A 234 8.69 21.58 12.51
N ASP A 235 8.00 21.34 13.62
CA ASP A 235 7.89 20.02 14.22
C ASP A 235 7.16 19.04 13.29
N TYR A 236 7.62 17.79 13.23
CA TYR A 236 7.08 16.72 12.38
C TYR A 236 7.18 15.35 13.08
N ILE A 237 6.73 14.28 12.46
CA ILE A 237 6.80 12.94 13.04
C ILE A 237 8.23 12.41 12.93
N HIS A 238 8.93 12.35 14.06
CA HIS A 238 10.19 11.61 14.23
C HIS A 238 9.91 10.18 14.68
N ILE A 239 10.94 9.31 14.61
CA ILE A 239 10.78 7.88 14.95
C ILE A 239 10.21 7.66 16.36
N GLN A 240 10.57 8.51 17.34
CA GLN A 240 10.03 8.41 18.69
C GLN A 240 8.53 8.70 18.74
N ASP A 241 8.05 9.61 17.90
CA ASP A 241 6.63 9.92 17.78
C ASP A 241 5.91 8.82 17.00
N GLY A 242 6.55 8.29 15.93
CA GLY A 242 6.05 7.14 15.19
C GLY A 242 5.82 5.92 16.08
N VAL A 243 6.75 5.62 16.97
CA VAL A 243 6.62 4.56 17.99
C VAL A 243 5.46 4.85 18.96
N LYS A 244 5.34 6.08 19.46
CA LYS A 244 4.23 6.48 20.35
C LYS A 244 2.87 6.35 19.64
N ILE A 245 2.79 6.75 18.36
CA ILE A 245 1.58 6.59 17.54
C ILE A 245 1.25 5.10 17.40
N ALA A 246 2.22 4.25 17.05
CA ALA A 246 2.04 2.81 16.91
C ALA A 246 1.48 2.17 18.20
N MET A 247 2.05 2.50 19.36
CA MET A 247 1.58 2.04 20.67
C MET A 247 0.15 2.54 21.00
N ALA A 248 -0.17 3.77 20.61
CA ALA A 248 -1.51 4.31 20.81
C ALA A 248 -2.56 3.63 19.92
N LEU A 249 -2.20 3.34 18.66
CA LEU A 249 -3.05 2.61 17.72
C LEU A 249 -3.29 1.16 18.16
N GLU A 250 -2.26 0.47 18.67
CA GLU A 250 -2.43 -0.86 19.29
C GLU A 250 -3.46 -0.82 20.44
N LYS A 251 -3.38 0.18 21.33
CA LYS A 251 -4.36 0.37 22.41
C LYS A 251 -5.78 0.66 21.89
N CYS A 252 -5.90 1.23 20.68
CA CYS A 252 -7.20 1.42 20.02
C CYS A 252 -7.75 0.12 19.42
N GLY A 253 -6.98 -0.99 19.47
CA GLY A 253 -7.44 -2.32 19.06
C GLY A 253 -7.26 -2.62 17.57
N ILE A 254 -6.19 -2.14 16.93
CA ILE A 254 -5.77 -2.64 15.61
C ILE A 254 -5.12 -4.02 15.74
N ASP A 255 -5.13 -4.80 14.66
CA ASP A 255 -4.60 -6.18 14.64
C ASP A 255 -3.19 -6.28 14.06
N PHE A 256 -2.71 -5.29 13.33
CA PHE A 256 -1.36 -5.23 12.79
C PHE A 256 -0.96 -3.80 12.43
N ILE A 257 0.34 -3.61 12.27
CA ILE A 257 0.91 -2.36 11.77
C ILE A 257 1.83 -2.63 10.58
N ASP A 258 1.66 -1.89 9.47
CA ASP A 258 2.57 -1.91 8.31
C ASP A 258 3.47 -0.67 8.38
N VAL A 259 4.75 -0.90 8.67
CA VAL A 259 5.71 0.18 8.91
C VAL A 259 6.26 0.71 7.59
N SER A 260 6.04 2.00 7.36
CA SER A 260 6.58 2.77 6.25
C SER A 260 7.23 4.06 6.75
N VAL A 261 7.70 4.92 5.85
CA VAL A 261 8.35 6.19 6.14
C VAL A 261 8.11 7.22 5.06
N GLY A 262 8.37 8.48 5.39
CA GLY A 262 8.39 9.59 4.44
C GLY A 262 7.00 10.08 4.02
N LEU A 263 7.05 11.09 3.19
CA LEU A 263 5.91 11.72 2.51
C LEU A 263 6.38 12.29 1.16
N TYR A 264 5.52 12.92 0.38
CA TYR A 264 5.87 13.37 -0.98
C TYR A 264 7.03 14.37 -0.98
N GLU A 265 7.13 15.26 0.00
CA GLU A 265 8.23 16.21 0.14
C GLU A 265 9.60 15.55 0.35
N THR A 266 9.63 14.34 0.88
CA THR A 266 10.87 13.58 1.12
C THR A 266 11.24 12.63 -0.02
N GLY A 267 10.44 12.59 -1.10
CA GLY A 267 10.74 11.99 -2.39
C GLY A 267 11.39 10.62 -2.35
N SER A 268 12.72 10.56 -2.52
CA SER A 268 13.49 9.32 -2.58
C SER A 268 13.47 8.47 -1.30
N VAL A 269 13.11 9.02 -0.16
CA VAL A 269 12.93 8.26 1.09
C VAL A 269 11.61 7.51 1.05
N CYS A 270 10.58 8.11 0.46
CA CYS A 270 9.26 7.49 0.30
C CYS A 270 9.28 6.41 -0.79
N VAL A 271 9.89 6.71 -1.95
CA VAL A 271 10.02 5.81 -3.11
C VAL A 271 11.49 5.68 -3.50
N GLU A 272 12.15 4.67 -2.97
CA GLU A 272 13.59 4.52 -3.02
C GLU A 272 14.11 4.14 -4.41
N PRO A 273 15.10 4.89 -4.96
CA PRO A 273 15.88 4.46 -6.11
C PRO A 273 16.92 3.38 -5.72
N ILE A 274 17.67 2.89 -6.72
CA ILE A 274 18.67 1.82 -6.54
C ILE A 274 19.79 2.16 -5.54
N SER A 275 20.03 3.44 -5.28
CA SER A 275 21.04 3.90 -4.31
C SER A 275 20.72 3.52 -2.86
N PHE A 276 19.47 3.19 -2.56
CA PHE A 276 19.11 2.70 -1.24
C PHE A 276 19.37 1.19 -1.13
N PRO A 277 20.14 0.74 -0.11
CA PRO A 277 20.36 -0.69 0.09
C PRO A 277 19.08 -1.41 0.50
N GLN A 278 19.02 -2.73 0.19
CA GLN A 278 17.94 -3.57 0.72
C GLN A 278 17.98 -3.57 2.24
N GLY A 279 16.82 -3.48 2.88
CA GLY A 279 16.73 -3.54 4.34
C GLY A 279 17.08 -2.24 5.07
N TRP A 280 17.29 -1.12 4.38
CA TRP A 280 17.73 0.14 5.00
C TRP A 280 16.80 0.69 6.10
N ARG A 281 15.52 0.32 6.08
CA ARG A 281 14.54 0.72 7.12
C ARG A 281 14.56 -0.20 8.35
N LYS A 282 15.48 -1.18 8.40
CA LYS A 282 15.56 -2.22 9.43
C LYS A 282 15.40 -1.66 10.85
N ASP A 283 16.18 -0.64 11.20
CA ASP A 283 16.21 -0.09 12.55
C ASP A 283 14.91 0.66 12.90
N LEU A 284 14.28 1.32 11.92
CA LEU A 284 12.99 2.00 12.10
C LEU A 284 11.86 0.99 12.33
N ILE A 285 11.85 -0.10 11.55
CA ILE A 285 10.88 -1.18 11.71
C ILE A 285 11.07 -1.86 13.07
N LYS A 286 12.33 -2.15 13.44
CA LYS A 286 12.67 -2.76 14.71
C LYS A 286 12.27 -1.90 15.89
N ALA A 287 12.45 -0.58 15.79
CA ALA A 287 12.02 0.35 16.83
C ALA A 287 10.52 0.26 17.12
N VAL A 288 9.67 0.07 16.10
CA VAL A 288 8.25 -0.18 16.30
C VAL A 288 8.01 -1.58 16.87
N LYS A 289 8.64 -2.61 16.27
CA LYS A 289 8.47 -4.01 16.66
C LYS A 289 8.78 -4.25 18.14
N ASP A 290 9.75 -3.56 18.68
CA ASP A 290 10.15 -3.69 20.10
C ASP A 290 9.16 -3.07 21.08
N HIS A 291 8.19 -2.28 20.61
CA HIS A 291 7.25 -1.54 21.46
C HIS A 291 5.78 -1.95 21.30
N VAL A 292 5.48 -2.82 20.32
CA VAL A 292 4.11 -3.33 20.10
C VAL A 292 4.10 -4.86 20.20
N SER A 293 2.97 -5.42 20.63
CA SER A 293 2.76 -6.87 20.72
C SER A 293 2.04 -7.46 19.50
N ILE A 294 1.34 -6.61 18.74
CA ILE A 294 0.66 -7.01 17.52
C ILE A 294 1.68 -7.28 16.38
N PRO A 295 1.29 -8.06 15.37
CA PRO A 295 2.12 -8.31 14.20
C PRO A 295 2.58 -7.05 13.49
N VAL A 296 3.86 -7.02 13.12
CA VAL A 296 4.48 -5.96 12.33
C VAL A 296 4.79 -6.46 10.93
N ILE A 297 4.24 -5.78 9.94
CA ILE A 297 4.59 -5.92 8.53
C ILE A 297 5.66 -4.87 8.21
N GLY A 298 6.71 -5.26 7.50
CA GLY A 298 7.79 -4.33 7.15
C GLY A 298 8.14 -4.34 5.68
N VAL A 299 8.27 -3.13 5.10
CA VAL A 299 8.69 -2.91 3.71
C VAL A 299 10.02 -2.17 3.66
N SER A 300 11.02 -2.68 2.94
CA SER A 300 12.38 -2.09 2.90
C SER A 300 13.18 -2.47 1.67
N CYS A 301 12.68 -2.20 0.47
CA CYS A 301 13.36 -2.50 -0.81
C CYS A 301 13.82 -3.97 -0.96
N ILE A 302 13.17 -4.92 -0.30
CA ILE A 302 13.55 -6.33 -0.32
C ILE A 302 13.37 -6.90 -1.72
N ARG A 303 14.43 -7.49 -2.27
CA ARG A 303 14.49 -8.08 -3.61
C ARG A 303 14.99 -9.51 -3.58
N GLU A 304 15.74 -9.87 -2.55
CA GLU A 304 16.38 -11.17 -2.40
C GLU A 304 15.81 -11.96 -1.23
N PRO A 305 15.61 -13.29 -1.39
CA PRO A 305 15.05 -14.14 -0.34
C PRO A 305 15.88 -14.15 0.94
N GLN A 306 17.22 -14.07 0.83
CA GLN A 306 18.12 -14.03 1.98
C GLN A 306 17.85 -12.83 2.89
N VAL A 307 17.53 -11.66 2.30
CA VAL A 307 17.20 -10.45 3.06
C VAL A 307 15.85 -10.62 3.75
N ALA A 308 14.85 -11.18 3.04
CA ALA A 308 13.54 -11.48 3.62
C ALA A 308 13.64 -12.44 4.80
N GLU A 309 14.38 -13.56 4.65
CA GLU A 309 14.62 -14.52 5.71
C GLU A 309 15.31 -13.89 6.91
N SER A 310 16.35 -13.09 6.69
CA SER A 310 17.11 -12.42 7.78
C SER A 310 16.26 -11.46 8.60
N PHE A 311 15.25 -10.84 8.01
CA PHE A 311 14.31 -9.96 8.71
C PHE A 311 13.41 -10.74 9.67
N LEU A 312 12.98 -11.92 9.25
CA LEU A 312 12.14 -12.83 10.03
C LEU A 312 12.96 -13.50 11.14
N GLU A 313 14.12 -14.08 10.81
CA GLU A 313 15.04 -14.71 11.78
C GLU A 313 15.50 -13.73 12.85
N GLY A 314 15.77 -12.48 12.46
CA GLY A 314 16.20 -11.40 13.37
C GLY A 314 15.06 -10.82 14.21
N GLY A 315 13.82 -11.29 14.05
CA GLY A 315 12.66 -10.74 14.76
C GLY A 315 12.44 -9.25 14.50
N ILE A 316 12.76 -8.80 13.27
CA ILE A 316 12.59 -7.40 12.84
C ILE A 316 11.14 -7.19 12.43
N VAL A 317 10.54 -8.20 11.79
CA VAL A 317 9.16 -8.23 11.32
C VAL A 317 8.50 -9.56 11.64
N ASP A 318 7.18 -9.58 11.63
CA ASP A 318 6.39 -10.83 11.58
C ASP A 318 6.07 -11.24 10.14
N PHE A 319 5.98 -10.24 9.24
CA PHE A 319 5.71 -10.43 7.82
C PHE A 319 6.57 -9.49 6.97
N VAL A 320 7.10 -10.03 5.89
CA VAL A 320 7.88 -9.29 4.90
C VAL A 320 6.94 -8.78 3.81
N SER A 321 6.90 -7.47 3.63
CA SER A 321 6.11 -6.84 2.58
C SER A 321 6.98 -6.35 1.44
N MET A 322 6.57 -6.66 0.22
CA MET A 322 7.23 -6.25 -1.00
C MET A 322 6.21 -5.69 -1.99
N GLY A 323 6.55 -4.60 -2.65
CA GLY A 323 5.76 -4.04 -3.74
C GLY A 323 6.40 -4.34 -5.09
N ARG A 324 7.45 -3.58 -5.41
CA ARG A 324 8.12 -3.62 -6.72
C ARG A 324 8.74 -4.98 -7.06
N SER A 325 9.08 -5.81 -6.08
CA SER A 325 9.56 -7.18 -6.33
C SER A 325 8.45 -8.06 -6.91
N TRP A 326 7.21 -7.93 -6.41
CA TRP A 326 6.04 -8.59 -6.99
C TRP A 326 5.62 -8.03 -8.35
N LEU A 327 5.99 -6.78 -8.66
CA LEU A 327 5.78 -6.20 -9.98
C LEU A 327 6.80 -6.73 -10.98
N ALA A 328 8.07 -6.88 -10.55
CA ALA A 328 9.15 -7.40 -11.37
C ALA A 328 9.02 -8.91 -11.63
N ASP A 329 8.51 -9.66 -10.66
CA ASP A 329 8.31 -11.12 -10.76
C ASP A 329 7.06 -11.53 -9.99
N GLU A 330 5.99 -11.82 -10.70
CA GLU A 330 4.72 -12.27 -10.11
C GLU A 330 4.84 -13.64 -9.43
N GLN A 331 5.86 -14.44 -9.75
CA GLN A 331 6.11 -15.77 -9.20
C GLN A 331 7.18 -15.78 -8.10
N TRP A 332 7.57 -14.64 -7.57
CA TRP A 332 8.68 -14.52 -6.63
C TRP A 332 8.62 -15.53 -5.48
N GLY A 333 7.49 -15.63 -4.78
CA GLY A 333 7.32 -16.55 -3.65
C GLY A 333 7.36 -18.02 -4.06
N LEU A 334 6.73 -18.38 -5.19
CA LEU A 334 6.72 -19.74 -5.73
C LEU A 334 8.12 -20.19 -6.13
N LYS A 335 8.89 -19.33 -6.83
CA LYS A 335 10.28 -19.62 -7.20
C LYS A 335 11.17 -19.87 -5.99
N VAL A 336 10.99 -19.08 -4.91
CA VAL A 336 11.71 -19.30 -3.64
C VAL A 336 11.31 -20.63 -3.00
N LEU A 337 10.02 -20.97 -2.99
CA LEU A 337 9.52 -22.24 -2.43
C LEU A 337 10.09 -23.46 -3.17
N GLU A 338 10.24 -23.34 -4.48
CA GLU A 338 10.73 -24.41 -5.36
C GLU A 338 12.26 -24.46 -5.50
N GLY A 339 13.00 -23.57 -4.82
CA GLY A 339 14.46 -23.48 -4.92
C GLY A 339 14.97 -22.95 -6.26
N ARG A 340 14.15 -22.16 -6.94
CA ARG A 340 14.43 -21.53 -8.24
C ARG A 340 14.73 -20.02 -8.09
N GLU A 341 15.34 -19.61 -6.99
CA GLU A 341 15.66 -18.21 -6.70
C GLU A 341 16.56 -17.56 -7.76
N ASN A 342 17.33 -18.36 -8.50
CA ASN A 342 18.17 -17.89 -9.61
C ASN A 342 17.34 -17.38 -10.81
N GLU A 343 16.07 -17.80 -10.89
CA GLU A 343 15.16 -17.42 -11.96
C GLU A 343 14.33 -16.17 -11.60
N ILE A 344 14.50 -15.62 -10.39
CA ILE A 344 13.78 -14.42 -9.97
C ILE A 344 14.24 -13.21 -10.80
N CYS A 345 13.28 -12.60 -11.50
CA CYS A 345 13.47 -11.30 -12.13
C CYS A 345 13.52 -10.20 -11.05
N LYS A 346 14.72 -9.77 -10.66
CA LYS A 346 14.90 -8.83 -9.56
C LYS A 346 14.53 -7.41 -9.97
N CYS A 347 13.77 -6.71 -9.12
CA CYS A 347 13.52 -5.29 -9.28
C CYS A 347 14.85 -4.51 -9.24
N ILE A 348 15.10 -3.69 -10.24
CA ILE A 348 16.31 -2.84 -10.34
C ILE A 348 16.12 -1.45 -9.72
N ASN A 349 15.01 -1.19 -9.07
CA ASN A 349 14.65 0.10 -8.45
C ASN A 349 14.83 1.31 -9.39
N CYS A 350 14.54 1.14 -10.69
CA CYS A 350 14.65 2.18 -11.72
C CYS A 350 13.52 3.22 -11.66
N LEU A 351 12.49 2.98 -10.85
CA LEU A 351 11.30 3.82 -10.67
C LEU A 351 10.42 3.98 -11.93
N ARG A 352 10.60 3.16 -12.99
CA ARG A 352 9.74 3.21 -14.18
C ARG A 352 8.26 3.04 -13.86
N CYS A 353 7.92 2.16 -12.91
CA CYS A 353 6.55 1.97 -12.45
C CYS A 353 5.96 3.22 -11.78
N PHE A 354 6.77 3.96 -11.02
CA PHE A 354 6.36 5.23 -10.42
C PHE A 354 6.25 6.34 -11.46
N GLU A 355 7.23 6.43 -12.35
CA GLU A 355 7.24 7.39 -13.46
C GLU A 355 6.01 7.22 -14.37
N SER A 356 5.70 5.99 -14.79
CA SER A 356 4.56 5.72 -15.67
C SER A 356 3.21 6.14 -15.06
N LEU A 357 3.03 5.93 -13.76
CA LEU A 357 1.83 6.38 -13.05
C LEU A 357 1.77 7.91 -12.91
N ASN A 358 2.90 8.56 -12.57
CA ASN A 358 2.92 10.00 -12.31
C ASN A 358 2.94 10.85 -13.57
N ALA A 359 3.72 10.46 -14.58
CA ALA A 359 3.76 11.17 -15.87
C ALA A 359 2.37 11.22 -16.54
N TRP A 360 1.53 10.25 -16.19
CA TRP A 360 0.22 10.06 -16.78
C TRP A 360 -0.92 10.05 -15.75
N MET A 361 -0.75 10.71 -14.57
CA MET A 361 -1.76 10.72 -13.50
C MET A 361 -3.19 11.02 -13.99
N GLY A 362 -3.30 11.82 -15.04
CA GLY A 362 -4.58 12.14 -15.69
C GLY A 362 -4.93 11.25 -16.88
N ALA A 363 -4.08 10.34 -17.34
CA ALA A 363 -4.30 9.54 -18.55
C ALA A 363 -4.85 8.13 -18.26
N GLY A 364 -4.75 7.66 -17.00
CA GLY A 364 -5.23 6.33 -16.60
C GLY A 364 -4.49 5.18 -17.30
N ILE A 365 -3.21 5.36 -17.64
CA ILE A 365 -2.37 4.33 -18.22
C ILE A 365 -1.87 3.41 -17.11
N PRO A 366 -1.94 2.07 -17.29
CA PRO A 366 -1.44 1.12 -16.30
C PRO A 366 0.04 1.29 -16.00
N ALA A 367 0.43 0.93 -14.78
CA ALA A 367 1.83 0.92 -14.38
C ALA A 367 2.67 0.00 -15.27
N GLU A 368 3.92 0.41 -15.52
CA GLU A 368 4.87 -0.36 -16.34
C GLU A 368 6.09 -0.78 -15.51
N CYS A 369 6.66 -1.94 -15.83
CA CYS A 369 7.92 -2.38 -15.24
C CYS A 369 9.01 -2.47 -16.33
N ALA A 370 10.21 -1.95 -16.05
CA ALA A 370 11.32 -1.97 -17.02
C ALA A 370 11.89 -3.39 -17.23
N VAL A 371 11.70 -4.31 -16.27
CA VAL A 371 12.25 -5.67 -16.34
C VAL A 371 11.18 -6.75 -16.50
N ASN A 372 9.90 -6.39 -16.42
CA ASN A 372 8.78 -7.31 -16.61
C ASN A 372 7.75 -6.70 -17.57
N PRO A 373 7.79 -7.02 -18.86
CA PRO A 373 6.83 -6.50 -19.85
C PRO A 373 5.40 -7.00 -19.63
N ARG A 374 5.22 -8.06 -18.83
CA ARG A 374 3.90 -8.64 -18.48
C ARG A 374 3.19 -7.86 -17.38
N ALA A 375 3.94 -7.10 -16.58
CA ALA A 375 3.39 -6.36 -15.44
C ALA A 375 2.22 -5.45 -15.86
N CYS A 376 1.09 -5.58 -15.18
CA CYS A 376 -0.20 -4.93 -15.48
C CYS A 376 -0.81 -5.33 -16.84
N ARG A 377 -0.34 -6.44 -17.45
CA ARG A 377 -0.82 -7.03 -18.71
C ARG A 377 -1.03 -8.53 -18.60
N GLU A 378 -1.19 -9.04 -17.38
CA GLU A 378 -1.26 -10.47 -17.07
C GLU A 378 -2.40 -11.15 -17.82
N ARG A 379 -3.54 -10.49 -17.98
CA ARG A 379 -4.69 -11.03 -18.76
C ARG A 379 -4.35 -11.29 -20.21
N LEU A 380 -3.49 -10.48 -20.82
CA LEU A 380 -3.06 -10.66 -22.21
C LEU A 380 -2.06 -11.79 -22.39
N TYR A 381 -1.21 -12.01 -21.39
CA TYR A 381 -0.09 -12.96 -21.48
C TYR A 381 -0.27 -14.19 -20.57
N GLY A 382 -1.19 -14.16 -19.61
CA GLY A 382 -1.36 -15.21 -18.61
C GLY A 382 -1.88 -16.54 -19.15
N ASN A 383 -2.62 -16.50 -20.26
CA ASN A 383 -3.16 -17.67 -20.96
C ASN A 383 -2.46 -17.91 -22.30
N ALA A 384 -1.30 -17.28 -22.56
CA ALA A 384 -0.52 -17.59 -23.75
C ALA A 384 0.00 -19.01 -23.61
N GLU A 385 -0.62 -19.96 -24.32
CA GLU A 385 -0.04 -21.25 -24.56
C GLU A 385 1.30 -20.99 -25.26
N TYR A 386 2.40 -21.42 -24.63
CA TYR A 386 3.68 -21.38 -25.30
C TYR A 386 3.59 -22.29 -26.49
N ASP A 387 3.84 -21.76 -27.68
CA ASP A 387 3.98 -22.57 -28.87
C ASP A 387 5.22 -23.48 -28.66
N THR A 388 4.97 -24.76 -28.51
CA THR A 388 6.03 -25.76 -28.30
C THR A 388 6.65 -26.24 -29.60
N GLN A 389 6.23 -25.72 -30.77
CA GLN A 389 6.84 -26.05 -32.06
C GLN A 389 8.17 -25.34 -32.22
N GLU A 390 9.14 -26.03 -32.81
CA GLU A 390 10.42 -25.41 -33.18
C GLU A 390 10.21 -24.41 -34.32
N HIS A 391 10.47 -23.14 -34.02
CA HIS A 391 10.43 -22.04 -35.01
C HIS A 391 11.85 -21.53 -35.27
N LYS A 392 12.14 -21.21 -36.52
CA LYS A 392 13.33 -20.42 -36.85
C LYS A 392 13.01 -18.96 -36.62
N VAL A 393 13.62 -18.38 -35.59
CA VAL A 393 13.48 -16.95 -35.25
C VAL A 393 14.74 -16.21 -35.69
N VAL A 394 14.57 -15.15 -36.45
CA VAL A 394 15.67 -14.24 -36.83
C VAL A 394 15.55 -12.98 -35.99
N VAL A 395 16.55 -12.74 -35.16
CA VAL A 395 16.64 -11.49 -34.36
C VAL A 395 17.54 -10.52 -35.11
N VAL A 396 16.95 -9.38 -35.51
CA VAL A 396 17.69 -8.31 -36.22
C VAL A 396 18.03 -7.21 -35.22
N GLY A 397 19.26 -7.20 -34.75
CA GLY A 397 19.81 -6.22 -33.83
C GLY A 397 20.21 -6.80 -32.48
N GLY A 398 21.40 -6.42 -31.98
CA GLY A 398 21.97 -6.79 -30.69
C GLY A 398 21.72 -5.75 -29.59
N GLY A 399 20.62 -5.00 -29.66
CA GLY A 399 20.19 -4.10 -28.59
C GLY A 399 19.52 -4.88 -27.43
N PRO A 400 19.13 -4.19 -26.33
CA PRO A 400 18.54 -4.85 -25.17
C PRO A 400 17.36 -5.79 -25.50
N CYS A 401 16.50 -5.39 -26.44
CA CYS A 401 15.37 -6.20 -26.87
C CYS A 401 15.75 -7.42 -27.73
N GLY A 402 16.92 -7.41 -28.37
CA GLY A 402 17.41 -8.51 -29.19
C GLY A 402 18.29 -9.52 -28.41
N MET A 403 18.65 -9.18 -27.17
CA MET A 403 19.46 -10.01 -26.29
C MET A 403 18.63 -10.83 -25.29
N ILE A 404 17.33 -10.56 -25.19
CA ILE A 404 16.37 -11.27 -24.37
C ILE A 404 15.73 -12.39 -25.21
#